data_6050634de99952a24c0dd4b2da12747c
#
_entry.id   6050634de99952a24c0dd4b2da12747c
#
_cell.length_a   1.000
_cell.length_b   1.000
_cell.length_c   1.000
_cell.angle_alpha   90.00
_cell.angle_beta   90.00
_cell.angle_gamma   90.00
#
_symmetry.space_group_name_H-M   'P 1'
#
loop_
_entity.id
_entity.type
_entity.pdbx_description
1 polymer ?
#
loop_
_entity_poly.entity_id
_entity_poly.type
_entity_poly.pdbx_seq_one_letter_code
_entity_poly.pdbx_strand_id
1 'polypeptide(L)'
;MKSFRARYTPEAAGRIRKLHPQIKKDVRAGIRTLLQTPLAGHLLHFELAGLRSYRVRSHRIIYAVNDDEATLDIVFVGRRRVVYEELRELLLEKRGSSSRAVS
;
A
#
# COMPACT_ATOMS: atom_id res chain seq x y z
N MET A 1 13.35 -20.88 2.07
CA MET A 1 12.94 -19.47 2.21
C MET A 1 11.84 -19.11 1.21
N LYS A 2 10.84 -18.41 1.67
CA LYS A 2 9.76 -17.95 0.79
C LYS A 2 10.25 -16.82 -0.10
N SER A 3 9.97 -16.91 -1.39
CA SER A 3 10.12 -15.78 -2.30
C SER A 3 8.79 -15.05 -2.39
N PHE A 4 8.78 -13.78 -2.01
CA PHE A 4 7.59 -12.96 -2.09
C PHE A 4 7.49 -12.31 -3.47
N ARG A 5 6.27 -12.12 -3.93
CA ARG A 5 6.00 -11.38 -5.16
C ARG A 5 5.00 -10.26 -4.86
N ALA A 6 5.10 -9.15 -5.59
CA ALA A 6 4.22 -8.01 -5.39
C ALA A 6 2.88 -8.23 -6.10
N ARG A 7 1.82 -7.84 -5.42
CA ARG A 7 0.47 -7.84 -5.97
C ARG A 7 -0.10 -6.43 -5.69
N TYR A 8 -0.83 -5.88 -6.64
CA TYR A 8 -1.27 -4.48 -6.57
C TYR A 8 -2.78 -4.38 -6.63
N THR A 9 -3.36 -3.55 -5.76
CA THR A 9 -4.76 -3.15 -5.93
C THR A 9 -4.85 -2.20 -7.12
N PRO A 10 -6.04 -2.07 -7.74
CA PRO A 10 -6.23 -1.09 -8.82
C PRO A 10 -5.88 0.33 -8.39
N GLU A 11 -6.20 0.71 -7.16
CA GLU A 11 -5.88 2.02 -6.60
C GLU A 11 -4.39 2.26 -6.52
N ALA A 12 -3.65 1.27 -6.00
CA ALA A 12 -2.19 1.38 -5.90
C ALA A 12 -1.56 1.46 -7.28
N ALA A 13 -1.97 0.60 -8.21
CA ALA A 13 -1.46 0.61 -9.57
C ALA A 13 -1.72 1.95 -10.25
N GLY A 14 -2.91 2.50 -10.10
CA GLY A 14 -3.28 3.79 -10.67
C GLY A 14 -2.44 4.93 -10.12
N ARG A 15 -2.22 4.94 -8.83
CA ARG A 15 -1.41 5.98 -8.20
C ARG A 15 0.05 5.91 -8.63
N ILE A 16 0.61 4.70 -8.73
CA ILE A 16 1.98 4.52 -9.17
C ILE A 16 2.16 5.03 -10.61
N ARG A 17 1.20 4.73 -11.49
CA ARG A 17 1.27 5.19 -12.89
C ARG A 17 1.34 6.72 -12.99
N LYS A 18 0.68 7.44 -12.08
CA LYS A 18 0.60 8.90 -12.11
C LYS A 18 1.77 9.59 -11.43
N LEU A 19 2.67 8.86 -10.80
CA LEU A 19 3.81 9.46 -10.11
C LEU A 19 4.80 10.04 -11.10
N HIS A 20 5.47 11.13 -10.68
CA HIS A 20 6.62 11.65 -11.41
C HIS A 20 7.63 10.52 -11.64
N PRO A 21 8.27 10.44 -12.82
CA PRO A 21 9.18 9.33 -13.13
C PRO A 21 10.22 9.03 -12.08
N GLN A 22 10.82 10.05 -11.46
CA GLN A 22 11.83 9.84 -10.43
C GLN A 22 11.23 9.19 -9.18
N ILE A 23 10.07 9.65 -8.77
CA ILE A 23 9.38 9.08 -7.60
C ILE A 23 8.92 7.66 -7.88
N LYS A 24 8.43 7.42 -9.10
CA LYS A 24 8.05 6.07 -9.54
C LYS A 24 9.23 5.11 -9.42
N LYS A 25 10.41 5.55 -9.84
CA LYS A 25 11.64 4.77 -9.75
C LYS A 25 11.98 4.45 -8.30
N ASP A 26 11.86 5.45 -7.43
CA ASP A 26 12.14 5.29 -6.01
C ASP A 26 11.14 4.33 -5.35
N VAL A 27 9.86 4.45 -5.70
CA VAL A 27 8.82 3.56 -5.18
C VAL A 27 9.07 2.12 -5.63
N ARG A 28 9.42 1.92 -6.89
CA ARG A 28 9.75 0.57 -7.40
C ARG A 28 10.94 -0.03 -6.67
N ALA A 29 11.97 0.80 -6.40
CA ALA A 29 13.13 0.35 -5.64
C ALA A 29 12.72 -0.02 -4.21
N GLY A 30 11.84 0.75 -3.60
CA GLY A 30 11.30 0.45 -2.27
C GLY A 30 10.52 -0.86 -2.23
N ILE A 31 9.73 -1.11 -3.26
CA ILE A 31 9.00 -2.39 -3.36
C ILE A 31 9.98 -3.56 -3.47
N ARG A 32 11.05 -3.43 -4.27
CA ARG A 32 12.07 -4.47 -4.35
C ARG A 32 12.72 -4.74 -2.99
N THR A 33 12.98 -3.69 -2.23
CA THR A 33 13.50 -3.83 -0.86
C THR A 33 12.53 -4.61 0.01
N LEU A 34 11.23 -4.27 -0.07
CA LEU A 34 10.20 -4.95 0.72
C LEU A 34 10.04 -6.42 0.33
N LEU A 35 10.27 -6.76 -0.93
CA LEU A 35 10.21 -8.16 -1.36
C LEU A 35 11.31 -9.00 -0.69
N GLN A 36 12.45 -8.38 -0.35
CA GLN A 36 13.52 -9.03 0.38
C GLN A 36 13.31 -8.98 1.89
N THR A 37 12.65 -7.93 2.38
CA THR A 37 12.43 -7.69 3.81
C THR A 37 11.00 -7.24 4.05
N PRO A 38 10.02 -8.17 3.95
CA PRO A 38 8.59 -7.79 4.01
C PRO A 38 8.17 -7.06 5.27
N LEU A 39 8.82 -7.29 6.39
CA LEU A 39 8.43 -6.67 7.65
C LEU A 39 9.16 -5.35 7.93
N ALA A 40 9.86 -4.79 6.94
CA ALA A 40 10.62 -3.55 7.12
C ALA A 40 9.74 -2.32 7.39
N GLY A 41 8.52 -2.29 6.89
CA GLY A 41 7.60 -1.18 7.13
C GLY A 41 7.02 -1.21 8.55
N HIS A 42 6.56 -0.05 9.01
CA HIS A 42 5.92 0.07 10.32
C HIS A 42 4.51 -0.51 10.29
N LEU A 43 4.20 -1.32 11.29
CA LEU A 43 2.85 -1.85 11.45
C LEU A 43 1.89 -0.73 11.82
N LEU A 44 0.76 -0.65 11.15
CA LEU A 44 -0.27 0.34 11.43
C LEU A 44 -1.31 -0.23 12.39
N HIS A 45 -2.08 0.67 13.01
CA HIS A 45 -3.00 0.31 14.08
C HIS A 45 -4.40 0.83 13.82
N PHE A 46 -5.32 0.50 14.72
CA PHE A 46 -6.73 0.92 14.67
C PHE A 46 -7.39 0.52 13.35
N GLU A 47 -8.03 1.44 12.67
CA GLU A 47 -8.75 1.16 11.42
C GLU A 47 -7.84 0.71 10.28
N LEU A 48 -6.53 0.91 10.42
CA LEU A 48 -5.54 0.49 9.43
C LEU A 48 -4.78 -0.76 9.87
N ALA A 49 -5.26 -1.44 10.91
CA ALA A 49 -4.61 -2.65 11.41
C ALA A 49 -4.47 -3.70 10.31
N GLY A 50 -3.34 -4.41 10.33
CA GLY A 50 -3.02 -5.39 9.29
C GLY A 50 -2.22 -4.84 8.14
N LEU A 51 -2.11 -3.53 8.05
CA LEU A 51 -1.30 -2.86 7.02
C LEU A 51 0.03 -2.41 7.60
N ARG A 52 1.00 -2.23 6.71
CA ARG A 52 2.31 -1.67 7.04
C ARG A 52 2.59 -0.48 6.16
N SER A 53 3.44 0.42 6.63
CA SER A 53 3.81 1.63 5.92
C SER A 53 5.32 1.71 5.80
N TYR A 54 5.81 1.84 4.57
CA TYR A 54 7.24 1.95 4.29
C TYR A 54 7.53 3.28 3.61
N ARG A 55 8.44 4.05 4.21
CA ARG A 55 8.78 5.38 3.70
C ARG A 55 9.77 5.30 2.54
N VAL A 56 9.44 6.03 1.45
CA VAL A 56 10.32 6.20 0.30
C VAL A 56 10.37 7.70 0.01
N ARG A 57 11.38 8.37 0.52
CA ARG A 57 11.55 9.84 0.40
C ARG A 57 10.30 10.59 0.88
N SER A 58 9.59 11.28 -0.03
CA SER A 58 8.40 12.06 0.30
C SER A 58 7.10 11.25 0.26
N HIS A 59 7.21 9.97 -0.03
CA HIS A 59 6.04 9.08 -0.20
C HIS A 59 6.09 7.92 0.76
N ARG A 60 4.94 7.24 0.92
CA ARG A 60 4.85 6.00 1.68
C ARG A 60 4.12 4.95 0.86
N ILE A 61 4.59 3.73 0.98
CA ILE A 61 3.97 2.55 0.38
C ILE A 61 3.18 1.87 1.50
N ILE A 62 1.88 1.71 1.31
CA ILE A 62 1.02 1.02 2.26
C ILE A 62 0.75 -0.37 1.73
N TYR A 63 1.04 -1.40 2.52
CA TYR A 63 1.00 -2.77 2.05
C TYR A 63 0.63 -3.74 3.16
N ALA A 64 0.23 -4.93 2.76
CA ALA A 64 -0.01 -6.06 3.67
C ALA A 64 0.89 -7.23 3.25
N VAL A 65 1.32 -8.00 4.23
CA VAL A 65 2.11 -9.21 3.99
C VAL A 65 1.18 -10.40 4.08
N ASN A 66 1.07 -11.15 3.00
CA ASN A 66 0.30 -12.38 2.97
C ASN A 66 1.26 -13.57 2.96
N ASP A 67 1.49 -14.14 4.14
CA ASP A 67 2.44 -15.25 4.30
C ASP A 67 1.95 -16.51 3.61
N ASP A 68 0.64 -16.76 3.64
CA ASP A 68 0.07 -17.98 3.05
C ASP A 68 0.32 -18.05 1.55
N GLU A 69 0.13 -16.92 0.86
CA GLU A 69 0.33 -16.85 -0.58
C GLU A 69 1.72 -16.35 -0.97
N ALA A 70 2.52 -15.95 -0.01
CA ALA A 70 3.84 -15.34 -0.21
C ALA A 70 3.75 -14.13 -1.14
N THR A 71 2.77 -13.24 -0.85
CA THR A 71 2.59 -12.00 -1.61
C THR A 71 2.75 -10.79 -0.71
N LEU A 72 3.25 -9.72 -1.34
CA LEU A 72 3.30 -8.40 -0.75
C LEU A 72 2.21 -7.61 -1.46
N ASP A 73 1.11 -7.38 -0.75
CA ASP A 73 -0.07 -6.74 -1.34
C ASP A 73 0.01 -5.24 -1.17
N ILE A 74 0.35 -4.54 -2.26
CA ILE A 74 0.47 -3.08 -2.27
C ILE A 74 -0.94 -2.51 -2.41
N VAL A 75 -1.42 -1.81 -1.37
CA VAL A 75 -2.80 -1.32 -1.36
C VAL A 75 -2.90 0.17 -1.65
N PHE A 76 -1.86 0.92 -1.40
CA PHE A 76 -1.90 2.37 -1.60
C PHE A 76 -0.49 2.95 -1.64
N VAL A 77 -0.34 4.06 -2.38
CA VAL A 77 0.91 4.84 -2.39
C VAL A 77 0.50 6.30 -2.39
N GLY A 78 1.09 7.09 -1.51
CA GLY A 78 0.77 8.51 -1.43
C GLY A 78 1.86 9.30 -0.75
N ARG A 79 1.71 10.62 -0.76
CA ARG A 79 2.63 11.53 -0.09
C ARG A 79 2.57 11.29 1.42
N ARG A 80 3.74 11.25 2.07
CA ARG A 80 3.83 10.87 3.49
C ARG A 80 2.98 11.73 4.43
N ARG A 81 2.71 12.99 4.06
CA ARG A 81 1.94 13.90 4.92
C ARG A 81 0.44 13.64 4.89
N VAL A 82 -0.07 13.13 3.78
CA VAL A 82 -1.52 12.98 3.60
C VAL A 82 -1.96 11.56 3.28
N VAL A 83 -1.03 10.62 3.16
CA VAL A 83 -1.32 9.26 2.72
C VAL A 83 -2.37 8.57 3.59
N TYR A 84 -2.33 8.77 4.89
CA TYR A 84 -3.27 8.11 5.80
C TYR A 84 -4.68 8.67 5.67
N GLU A 85 -4.79 9.99 5.51
CA GLU A 85 -6.08 10.63 5.29
C GLU A 85 -6.71 10.16 3.98
N GLU A 86 -5.91 10.15 2.91
CA GLU A 86 -6.37 9.68 1.60
C GLU A 86 -6.82 8.22 1.65
N LEU A 87 -6.05 7.38 2.35
CA LEU A 87 -6.38 5.96 2.49
C LEU A 87 -7.67 5.78 3.28
N ARG A 88 -7.85 6.53 4.37
CA ARG A 88 -9.08 6.48 5.17
C ARG A 88 -10.29 6.87 4.33
N GLU A 89 -10.17 7.94 3.56
CA GLU A 89 -11.24 8.37 2.67
C GLU A 89 -11.61 7.28 1.67
N LEU A 90 -10.61 6.64 1.07
CA LEU A 90 -10.84 5.54 0.14
C LEU A 90 -11.59 4.38 0.80
N LEU A 91 -11.19 4.01 2.01
CA LEU A 91 -11.83 2.94 2.76
C LEU A 91 -13.27 3.29 3.13
N LEU A 92 -13.53 4.55 3.49
CA LEU A 92 -14.88 5.02 3.79
C LEU A 92 -15.77 5.00 2.55
N GLU A 93 -15.26 5.39 1.39
CA GLU A 93 -15.98 5.34 0.13
C GLU A 93 -16.38 3.91 -0.22
N LYS A 94 -15.46 2.97 -0.08
CA LYS A 94 -15.73 1.56 -0.35
C LYS A 94 -16.78 0.99 0.62
N ARG A 95 -16.68 1.37 1.89
CA ARG A 95 -17.64 0.96 2.91
C ARG A 95 -19.02 1.54 2.62
N GLY A 96 -19.08 2.82 2.24
CA GLY A 96 -20.33 3.47 1.85
C GLY A 96 -20.97 2.82 0.65
N SER A 97 -20.19 2.47 -0.37
CA SER A 97 -20.68 1.78 -1.56
C SER A 97 -21.24 0.40 -1.19
N SER A 98 -20.56 -0.33 -0.32
CA SER A 98 -21.04 -1.63 0.16
C SER A 98 -22.37 -1.49 0.90
N SER A 99 -22.50 -0.48 1.74
CA SER A 99 -23.75 -0.22 2.47
C SER A 99 -24.90 0.06 1.52
N ARG A 100 -24.67 0.85 0.48
CA ARG A 100 -25.67 1.15 -0.54
C ARG A 100 -26.09 -0.09 -1.31
N ALA A 101 -25.14 -0.97 -1.59
CA ALA A 101 -25.43 -2.18 -2.33
C ALA A 101 -26.31 -3.14 -1.51
N VAL A 102 -26.20 -3.10 -0.19
CA VAL A 102 -26.98 -3.95 0.71
C VAL A 102 -28.40 -3.41 0.91
N SER A 103 -28.55 -2.11 0.88
CA SER A 103 -29.84 -1.48 1.05
C SER A 103 -30.66 -1.48 -0.24
#